data_527d5b4a222f99bbb9b3659ab490ae5c
#
_entry.id   527d5b4a222f99bbb9b3659ab490ae5c
#
_cell.length_a   1.000
_cell.length_b   1.000
_cell.length_c   1.000
_cell.angle_alpha   90.00
_cell.angle_beta   90.00
_cell.angle_gamma   90.00
#
_symmetry.space_group_name_H-M   'P 1'
#
loop_
_entity.id
_entity.type
_entity.pdbx_description
1 polymer ?
#
loop_
_entity_poly.entity_id
_entity_poly.type
_entity_poly.pdbx_seq_one_letter_code
_entity_poly.pdbx_strand_id
1 'polypeptide(L)'
;MKKTYTQKIEDVMPVELQFHLFGEGSPKVFFSGGIHGGEATGIYVAQRVVDFLDTNKLLKGSVKLLPVANVPALRRLQRTSPYDELDLNRIFPGKKDSTPTMAIAEVIWEEARDTDYIVDLHCCGLWGSSYTLAMYEEFDHSRKLAEMLDIPAVIQSGGTRGQLFTEASHSGTPAVIIELPGGSPDGVIHIEAAKQCFQALLNLLRLLEMLPGEARKPEPTFYGKLEPLRAPGDGVFLPVVKPGSPINKDEMIGMLGNQPVVAPFDGIAIAVRPASYVFKERGLAHVAPRVE
;
A
#
# COMPACT_ATOMS: atom_id res chain seq x y z
N MET A 1 9.02 -20.76 15.52
CA MET A 1 9.01 -21.84 14.50
C MET A 1 8.61 -21.20 13.18
N LYS A 2 9.26 -21.55 12.06
CA LYS A 2 8.81 -21.15 10.71
C LYS A 2 7.86 -22.21 10.16
N LYS A 3 6.75 -21.77 9.56
CA LYS A 3 5.87 -22.63 8.76
C LYS A 3 5.57 -21.95 7.43
N THR A 4 5.91 -22.58 6.33
CA THR A 4 5.44 -22.19 5.01
C THR A 4 4.34 -23.15 4.60
N TYR A 5 3.20 -22.62 4.18
CA TYR A 5 2.08 -23.43 3.71
C TYR A 5 1.40 -22.77 2.51
N THR A 6 0.75 -23.59 1.72
CA THR A 6 0.09 -23.20 0.49
C THR A 6 -1.41 -23.45 0.62
N GLN A 7 -2.20 -22.42 0.39
CA GLN A 7 -3.64 -22.54 0.17
C GLN A 7 -3.87 -22.74 -1.33
N LYS A 8 -4.57 -23.80 -1.67
CA LYS A 8 -4.93 -24.11 -3.06
C LYS A 8 -6.38 -23.76 -3.29
N ILE A 9 -6.62 -23.04 -4.36
CA ILE A 9 -7.95 -22.77 -4.88
C ILE A 9 -8.12 -23.68 -6.07
N GLU A 10 -8.85 -24.78 -5.87
CA GLU A 10 -9.11 -25.76 -6.90
C GLU A 10 -10.34 -25.32 -7.70
N ASP A 11 -10.10 -24.76 -8.87
CA ASP A 11 -11.07 -24.39 -9.87
C ASP A 11 -10.53 -24.80 -11.26
N VAL A 12 -11.23 -24.44 -12.32
CA VAL A 12 -10.78 -24.63 -13.71
C VAL A 12 -9.36 -24.10 -13.94
N MET A 13 -8.94 -23.13 -13.15
CA MET A 13 -7.56 -22.61 -13.09
C MET A 13 -7.06 -22.57 -11.65
N PRO A 14 -6.36 -23.60 -11.17
CA PRO A 14 -5.90 -23.66 -9.80
C PRO A 14 -4.90 -22.53 -9.48
N VAL A 15 -5.13 -21.87 -8.35
CA VAL A 15 -4.25 -20.81 -7.82
C VAL A 15 -3.66 -21.29 -6.49
N GLU A 16 -2.36 -21.10 -6.32
CA GLU A 16 -1.66 -21.39 -5.09
C GLU A 16 -1.24 -20.08 -4.42
N LEU A 17 -1.70 -19.85 -3.20
CA LEU A 17 -1.28 -18.74 -2.34
C LEU A 17 -0.29 -19.25 -1.29
N GLN A 18 0.94 -18.74 -1.34
CA GLN A 18 1.99 -19.18 -0.44
C GLN A 18 2.09 -18.25 0.77
N PHE A 19 1.69 -18.75 1.92
CA PHE A 19 1.82 -18.05 3.20
C PHE A 19 3.08 -18.49 3.95
N HIS A 20 3.72 -17.51 4.61
CA HIS A 20 4.85 -17.72 5.51
C HIS A 20 4.44 -17.27 6.91
N LEU A 21 4.52 -18.17 7.88
CA LEU A 21 4.21 -17.90 9.28
C LEU A 21 5.47 -18.06 10.14
N PHE A 22 5.80 -17.02 10.88
CA PHE A 22 6.91 -16.97 11.84
C PHE A 22 6.39 -16.73 13.24
N GLY A 23 6.95 -17.41 14.24
CA GLY A 23 6.55 -17.27 15.63
C GLY A 23 5.19 -17.90 15.94
N GLU A 24 4.66 -17.56 17.12
CA GLU A 24 3.36 -17.99 17.63
C GLU A 24 2.85 -17.01 18.70
N GLY A 25 1.54 -16.99 18.93
CA GLY A 25 0.91 -16.10 19.92
C GLY A 25 0.74 -14.66 19.43
N SER A 26 0.43 -13.76 20.36
CA SER A 26 0.22 -12.34 20.10
C SER A 26 1.43 -11.49 20.51
N PRO A 27 1.63 -10.30 19.88
CA PRO A 27 0.78 -9.76 18.83
C PRO A 27 0.92 -10.53 17.51
N LYS A 28 -0.17 -10.60 16.73
CA LYS A 28 -0.24 -11.22 15.43
C LYS A 28 -0.24 -10.15 14.34
N VAL A 29 0.73 -10.15 13.46
CA VAL A 29 0.86 -9.16 12.37
C VAL A 29 0.71 -9.86 11.03
N PHE A 30 -0.10 -9.29 10.13
CA PHE A 30 -0.24 -9.74 8.77
C PHE A 30 0.33 -8.70 7.80
N PHE A 31 1.25 -9.13 6.94
CA PHE A 31 1.77 -8.34 5.83
C PHE A 31 1.36 -9.00 4.51
N SER A 32 0.75 -8.23 3.62
CA SER A 32 0.42 -8.65 2.26
C SER A 32 1.11 -7.78 1.22
N GLY A 33 1.32 -8.35 0.06
CA GLY A 33 1.80 -7.64 -1.13
C GLY A 33 1.19 -8.25 -2.39
N GLY A 34 1.26 -7.53 -3.51
CA GLY A 34 0.81 -8.05 -4.80
C GLY A 34 -0.69 -8.32 -4.89
N ILE A 35 -1.51 -7.57 -4.18
CA ILE A 35 -2.97 -7.49 -4.42
C ILE A 35 -3.23 -7.07 -5.87
N HIS A 36 -2.45 -6.13 -6.40
CA HIS A 36 -2.39 -5.82 -7.83
C HIS A 36 -1.07 -6.37 -8.39
N GLY A 37 -1.16 -7.10 -9.49
CA GLY A 37 -0.02 -7.89 -9.99
C GLY A 37 1.16 -7.09 -10.52
N GLY A 38 0.95 -5.84 -10.93
CA GLY A 38 2.05 -4.98 -11.38
C GLY A 38 2.83 -4.30 -10.24
N GLU A 39 2.40 -4.42 -8.99
CA GLU A 39 2.92 -3.65 -7.85
C GLU A 39 4.14 -4.31 -7.19
N ALA A 40 5.21 -4.46 -7.98
CA ALA A 40 6.38 -5.27 -7.63
C ALA A 40 7.20 -4.73 -6.45
N THR A 41 7.16 -3.42 -6.14
CA THR A 41 7.90 -2.87 -4.98
C THR A 41 7.35 -3.45 -3.67
N GLY A 42 6.01 -3.52 -3.52
CA GLY A 42 5.37 -4.12 -2.35
C GLY A 42 5.68 -5.62 -2.21
N ILE A 43 5.63 -6.36 -3.32
CA ILE A 43 6.00 -7.78 -3.37
C ILE A 43 7.45 -7.98 -2.90
N TYR A 44 8.37 -7.16 -3.41
CA TYR A 44 9.79 -7.25 -3.05
C TYR A 44 10.01 -6.95 -1.57
N VAL A 45 9.32 -5.94 -1.00
CA VAL A 45 9.40 -5.65 0.44
C VAL A 45 8.91 -6.84 1.27
N ALA A 46 7.75 -7.40 0.94
CA ALA A 46 7.22 -8.56 1.65
C ALA A 46 8.19 -9.75 1.60
N GLN A 47 8.77 -10.04 0.43
CA GLN A 47 9.78 -11.09 0.29
C GLN A 47 11.03 -10.81 1.15
N ARG A 48 11.51 -9.56 1.20
CA ARG A 48 12.64 -9.17 2.05
C ARG A 48 12.36 -9.39 3.54
N VAL A 49 11.11 -9.20 3.99
CA VAL A 49 10.72 -9.50 5.38
C VAL A 49 10.74 -11.01 5.62
N VAL A 50 10.27 -11.83 4.66
CA VAL A 50 10.40 -13.30 4.73
C VAL A 50 11.85 -13.71 4.89
N ASP A 51 12.75 -13.23 4.00
CA ASP A 51 14.18 -13.57 4.01
C ASP A 51 14.84 -13.16 5.33
N PHE A 52 14.46 -12.01 5.88
CA PHE A 52 14.96 -11.53 7.18
C PHE A 52 14.52 -12.44 8.32
N LEU A 53 13.23 -12.78 8.39
CA LEU A 53 12.67 -13.60 9.47
C LEU A 53 13.10 -15.08 9.37
N ASP A 54 13.60 -15.52 8.22
CA ASP A 54 14.21 -16.84 8.07
C ASP A 54 15.48 -17.01 8.92
N THR A 55 16.20 -15.93 9.15
CA THR A 55 17.45 -15.93 9.90
C THR A 55 17.35 -15.19 11.24
N ASN A 56 16.28 -14.43 11.49
CA ASN A 56 16.07 -13.65 12.71
C ASN A 56 14.80 -14.11 13.42
N LYS A 57 14.94 -14.60 14.63
CA LYS A 57 13.81 -15.10 15.42
C LYS A 57 13.04 -13.96 16.06
N LEU A 58 11.72 -14.09 16.10
CA LEU A 58 10.85 -13.23 16.91
C LEU A 58 11.06 -13.53 18.41
N LEU A 59 10.99 -12.48 19.21
CA LEU A 59 11.04 -12.58 20.69
C LEU A 59 9.68 -13.02 21.24
N LYS A 60 8.60 -12.58 20.62
CA LYS A 60 7.20 -12.93 20.94
C LYS A 60 6.31 -12.73 19.73
N GLY A 61 5.07 -13.20 19.79
CA GLY A 61 4.05 -12.99 18.77
C GLY A 61 4.30 -13.76 17.48
N SER A 62 3.53 -13.43 16.47
CA SER A 62 3.63 -14.06 15.15
C SER A 62 3.50 -13.07 14.02
N VAL A 63 4.23 -13.33 12.93
CA VAL A 63 4.13 -12.57 11.67
C VAL A 63 3.72 -13.53 10.57
N LYS A 64 2.62 -13.25 9.91
CA LYS A 64 2.15 -13.94 8.72
C LYS A 64 2.37 -13.06 7.51
N LEU A 65 2.96 -13.61 6.45
CA LEU A 65 3.23 -12.89 5.20
C LEU A 65 2.61 -13.62 4.01
N LEU A 66 2.03 -12.82 3.12
CA LEU A 66 1.60 -13.22 1.79
C LEU A 66 2.27 -12.30 0.76
N PRO A 67 3.48 -12.62 0.27
CA PRO A 67 4.20 -11.74 -0.65
C PRO A 67 3.49 -11.50 -1.97
N VAL A 68 2.72 -12.47 -2.47
CA VAL A 68 1.96 -12.38 -3.72
C VAL A 68 0.53 -12.82 -3.49
N ALA A 69 -0.37 -11.86 -3.35
CA ALA A 69 -1.80 -12.12 -3.12
C ALA A 69 -2.55 -12.49 -4.40
N ASN A 70 -2.21 -11.87 -5.54
CA ASN A 70 -2.88 -12.09 -6.83
C ASN A 70 -1.89 -12.67 -7.86
N VAL A 71 -1.60 -13.96 -7.73
CA VAL A 71 -0.66 -14.66 -8.62
C VAL A 71 -1.07 -14.58 -10.10
N PRO A 72 -2.36 -14.72 -10.49
CA PRO A 72 -2.77 -14.54 -11.87
C PRO A 72 -2.49 -13.14 -12.43
N ALA A 73 -2.78 -12.09 -11.65
CA ALA A 73 -2.52 -10.71 -12.05
C ALA A 73 -1.01 -10.40 -12.16
N LEU A 74 -0.19 -10.94 -11.24
CA LEU A 74 1.27 -10.81 -11.30
C LEU A 74 1.84 -11.38 -12.61
N ARG A 75 1.39 -12.55 -13.04
CA ARG A 75 1.86 -13.17 -14.29
C ARG A 75 1.58 -12.32 -15.55
N ARG A 76 0.70 -11.33 -15.44
CA ARG A 76 0.34 -10.38 -16.50
C ARG A 76 0.80 -8.96 -16.22
N LEU A 77 1.41 -8.71 -15.05
CA LEU A 77 1.80 -7.37 -14.57
C LEU A 77 0.62 -6.37 -14.65
N GLN A 78 -0.58 -6.82 -14.36
CA GLN A 78 -1.79 -6.02 -14.47
C GLN A 78 -2.50 -5.87 -13.11
N ARG A 79 -3.40 -4.90 -13.03
CA ARG A 79 -4.13 -4.59 -11.79
C ARG A 79 -5.14 -5.68 -11.43
N THR A 80 -5.97 -6.07 -12.39
CA THR A 80 -7.08 -7.01 -12.22
C THR A 80 -6.66 -8.43 -12.51
N SER A 81 -7.42 -9.40 -12.02
CA SER A 81 -7.24 -10.81 -12.37
C SER A 81 -7.58 -11.06 -13.85
N PRO A 82 -6.75 -11.80 -14.61
CA PRO A 82 -7.07 -12.13 -16.00
C PRO A 82 -8.18 -13.19 -16.14
N TYR A 83 -8.65 -13.79 -15.06
CA TYR A 83 -9.66 -14.86 -15.09
C TYR A 83 -11.09 -14.32 -15.12
N ASP A 84 -11.34 -13.20 -14.45
CA ASP A 84 -12.68 -12.64 -14.26
C ASP A 84 -12.70 -11.11 -14.28
N GLU A 85 -11.55 -10.48 -14.60
CA GLU A 85 -11.33 -9.03 -14.69
C GLU A 85 -11.62 -8.26 -13.37
N LEU A 86 -11.82 -8.96 -12.26
CA LEU A 86 -12.07 -8.34 -10.97
C LEU A 86 -10.81 -7.73 -10.36
N ASP A 87 -11.00 -6.57 -9.75
CA ASP A 87 -10.01 -5.95 -8.86
C ASP A 87 -10.11 -6.60 -7.48
N LEU A 88 -9.08 -7.37 -7.10
CA LEU A 88 -9.03 -8.07 -5.82
C LEU A 88 -9.26 -7.11 -4.63
N ASN A 89 -8.78 -5.85 -4.73
CA ASN A 89 -8.96 -4.85 -3.70
C ASN A 89 -10.30 -4.08 -3.78
N ARG A 90 -11.35 -4.70 -4.33
CA ARG A 90 -12.73 -4.20 -4.37
C ARG A 90 -13.76 -5.24 -3.93
N ILE A 91 -13.29 -6.45 -3.59
CA ILE A 91 -14.19 -7.59 -3.41
C ILE A 91 -14.01 -8.33 -2.09
N PHE A 92 -13.15 -7.83 -1.16
CA PHE A 92 -13.09 -8.38 0.19
C PHE A 92 -14.43 -8.19 0.93
N PRO A 93 -14.86 -9.19 1.73
CA PRO A 93 -14.11 -10.37 2.19
C PRO A 93 -14.08 -11.55 1.22
N GLY A 94 -14.63 -11.44 0.03
CA GLY A 94 -14.66 -12.52 -0.95
C GLY A 94 -15.80 -13.50 -0.76
N LYS A 95 -15.78 -14.58 -1.56
CA LYS A 95 -16.75 -15.67 -1.50
C LYS A 95 -16.23 -16.92 -2.23
N LYS A 96 -16.09 -18.04 -1.51
CA LYS A 96 -15.47 -19.29 -2.00
C LYS A 96 -16.14 -19.87 -3.25
N ASP A 97 -17.47 -19.97 -3.21
CA ASP A 97 -18.25 -20.60 -4.29
C ASP A 97 -18.69 -19.54 -5.32
N SER A 98 -17.71 -18.76 -5.84
CA SER A 98 -17.96 -17.69 -6.81
C SER A 98 -16.87 -17.71 -7.89
N THR A 99 -16.41 -16.54 -8.34
CA THR A 99 -15.34 -16.45 -9.33
C THR A 99 -13.97 -16.73 -8.70
N PRO A 100 -12.93 -17.07 -9.48
CA PRO A 100 -11.59 -17.34 -8.94
C PRO A 100 -11.04 -16.22 -8.06
N THR A 101 -11.24 -14.95 -8.44
CA THR A 101 -10.73 -13.81 -7.65
C THR A 101 -11.53 -13.61 -6.36
N MET A 102 -12.83 -13.89 -6.35
CA MET A 102 -13.64 -13.90 -5.13
C MET A 102 -13.17 -14.97 -4.14
N ALA A 103 -12.81 -16.16 -4.64
CA ALA A 103 -12.26 -17.24 -3.81
C ALA A 103 -10.86 -16.87 -3.25
N ILE A 104 -10.01 -16.19 -4.04
CA ILE A 104 -8.72 -15.64 -3.56
C ILE A 104 -8.97 -14.65 -2.41
N ALA A 105 -9.92 -13.73 -2.58
CA ALA A 105 -10.24 -12.73 -1.56
C ALA A 105 -10.68 -13.39 -0.24
N GLU A 106 -11.54 -14.42 -0.30
CA GLU A 106 -12.00 -15.13 0.90
C GLU A 106 -10.85 -15.83 1.62
N VAL A 107 -9.98 -16.54 0.89
CA VAL A 107 -8.81 -17.21 1.50
C VAL A 107 -7.91 -16.20 2.20
N ILE A 108 -7.64 -15.06 1.58
CA ILE A 108 -6.81 -14.00 2.17
C ILE A 108 -7.51 -13.42 3.42
N TRP A 109 -8.81 -13.17 3.34
CA TRP A 109 -9.59 -12.63 4.45
C TRP A 109 -9.57 -13.58 5.66
N GLU A 110 -9.80 -14.87 5.46
CA GLU A 110 -9.77 -15.87 6.53
C GLU A 110 -8.39 -15.96 7.20
N GLU A 111 -7.30 -15.72 6.46
CA GLU A 111 -5.95 -15.71 7.01
C GLU A 111 -5.59 -14.38 7.70
N ALA A 112 -6.22 -13.27 7.33
CA ALA A 112 -5.93 -11.94 7.85
C ALA A 112 -6.81 -11.53 9.04
N ARG A 113 -8.09 -11.88 9.05
CA ARG A 113 -9.10 -11.39 10.00
C ARG A 113 -8.82 -11.68 11.47
N ASP A 114 -8.06 -12.74 11.76
CA ASP A 114 -7.70 -13.15 13.14
C ASP A 114 -6.35 -12.57 13.59
N THR A 115 -5.86 -11.53 12.93
CA THR A 115 -4.61 -10.84 13.29
C THR A 115 -4.88 -9.54 14.03
N ASP A 116 -3.88 -9.07 14.80
CA ASP A 116 -4.00 -7.85 15.58
C ASP A 116 -3.64 -6.60 14.77
N TYR A 117 -2.87 -6.76 13.68
CA TYR A 117 -2.43 -5.67 12.79
C TYR A 117 -2.33 -6.17 11.35
N ILE A 118 -2.78 -5.32 10.41
CA ILE A 118 -2.67 -5.60 8.97
C ILE A 118 -1.97 -4.43 8.27
N VAL A 119 -0.91 -4.73 7.53
CA VAL A 119 -0.24 -3.78 6.63
C VAL A 119 -0.22 -4.36 5.23
N ASP A 120 -0.92 -3.71 4.31
CA ASP A 120 -1.02 -4.10 2.91
C ASP A 120 -0.09 -3.25 2.05
N LEU A 121 0.79 -3.88 1.28
CA LEU A 121 1.85 -3.22 0.52
C LEU A 121 1.43 -3.05 -0.94
N HIS A 122 1.25 -1.81 -1.34
CA HIS A 122 0.82 -1.40 -2.67
C HIS A 122 1.85 -0.50 -3.38
N CYS A 123 1.54 -0.10 -4.61
CA CYS A 123 2.32 0.89 -5.34
C CYS A 123 1.45 2.00 -5.92
N CYS A 124 1.88 3.24 -5.70
CA CYS A 124 1.24 4.45 -6.22
C CYS A 124 1.71 4.87 -7.64
N GLY A 125 2.39 3.97 -8.34
CA GLY A 125 2.93 4.22 -9.67
C GLY A 125 4.33 4.86 -9.66
N LEU A 126 4.86 5.13 -10.86
CA LEU A 126 6.25 5.58 -11.03
C LEU A 126 6.51 7.03 -10.59
N TRP A 127 5.46 7.82 -10.41
CA TRP A 127 5.54 9.26 -10.16
C TRP A 127 5.13 9.66 -8.75
N GLY A 128 4.95 8.67 -7.88
CA GLY A 128 4.57 8.85 -6.50
C GLY A 128 5.76 8.90 -5.54
N SER A 129 5.48 9.34 -4.32
CA SER A 129 6.31 9.12 -3.13
C SER A 129 5.67 8.09 -2.21
N SER A 130 6.42 7.57 -1.24
CA SER A 130 5.86 6.64 -0.26
C SER A 130 4.93 7.35 0.72
N TYR A 131 3.78 6.75 1.03
CA TYR A 131 2.86 7.21 2.06
C TYR A 131 2.06 6.04 2.67
N THR A 132 1.52 6.27 3.85
CA THR A 132 0.54 5.38 4.47
C THR A 132 -0.87 5.86 4.15
N LEU A 133 -1.75 5.00 3.67
CA LEU A 133 -3.17 5.27 3.48
C LEU A 133 -3.94 4.62 4.64
N ALA A 134 -4.67 5.43 5.42
CA ALA A 134 -5.39 4.99 6.60
C ALA A 134 -6.76 5.66 6.71
N MET A 135 -7.71 5.00 7.35
CA MET A 135 -9.00 5.59 7.75
C MET A 135 -8.87 6.16 9.17
N TYR A 136 -7.92 7.09 9.34
CA TYR A 136 -7.51 7.56 10.65
C TYR A 136 -8.50 8.54 11.30
N GLU A 137 -9.36 9.19 10.52
CA GLU A 137 -10.42 10.05 11.04
C GLU A 137 -11.60 9.25 11.59
N GLU A 138 -11.89 8.08 10.99
CA GLU A 138 -13.00 7.22 11.37
C GLU A 138 -12.62 6.21 12.45
N PHE A 139 -11.34 5.76 12.47
CA PHE A 139 -10.89 4.67 13.33
C PHE A 139 -9.59 4.99 14.07
N ASP A 140 -9.67 5.23 15.37
CA ASP A 140 -8.50 5.45 16.25
C ASP A 140 -7.46 4.34 16.19
N HIS A 141 -7.88 3.08 16.03
CA HIS A 141 -6.97 1.95 15.93
C HIS A 141 -6.15 1.99 14.65
N SER A 142 -6.73 2.41 13.52
CA SER A 142 -5.99 2.61 12.25
C SER A 142 -5.05 3.82 12.34
N ARG A 143 -5.47 4.88 13.04
CA ARG A 143 -4.60 6.03 13.35
C ARG A 143 -3.37 5.61 14.14
N LYS A 144 -3.55 4.86 15.23
CA LYS A 144 -2.46 4.37 16.07
C LYS A 144 -1.47 3.49 15.28
N LEU A 145 -1.97 2.62 14.40
CA LEU A 145 -1.08 1.82 13.55
C LEU A 145 -0.29 2.70 12.58
N ALA A 146 -0.94 3.70 11.95
CA ALA A 146 -0.26 4.64 11.06
C ALA A 146 0.83 5.45 11.78
N GLU A 147 0.60 5.85 13.05
CA GLU A 147 1.58 6.53 13.90
C GLU A 147 2.80 5.66 14.25
N MET A 148 2.68 4.34 14.20
CA MET A 148 3.79 3.41 14.47
C MET A 148 4.65 3.12 13.24
N LEU A 149 4.20 3.52 12.05
CA LEU A 149 4.93 3.30 10.80
C LEU A 149 5.88 4.48 10.51
N ASP A 150 7.14 4.17 10.28
CA ASP A 150 8.18 5.15 9.93
C ASP A 150 8.10 5.53 8.42
N ILE A 151 6.90 5.99 8.02
CA ILE A 151 6.58 6.52 6.70
C ILE A 151 6.15 7.97 6.86
N PRO A 152 6.80 8.95 6.20
CA PRO A 152 6.67 10.37 6.53
C PRO A 152 5.26 10.97 6.41
N ALA A 153 4.46 10.47 5.48
CA ALA A 153 3.11 10.99 5.19
C ALA A 153 2.04 9.95 5.47
N VAL A 154 0.99 10.34 6.19
CA VAL A 154 -0.24 9.57 6.38
C VAL A 154 -1.38 10.30 5.69
N ILE A 155 -2.03 9.65 4.75
CA ILE A 155 -3.12 10.19 3.94
C ILE A 155 -4.45 9.60 4.40
N GLN A 156 -5.47 10.45 4.59
CA GLN A 156 -6.81 10.00 4.88
C GLN A 156 -7.40 9.23 3.70
N SER A 157 -7.85 8.00 3.95
CA SER A 157 -8.54 7.21 2.93
C SER A 157 -10.00 7.62 2.80
N GLY A 158 -10.55 7.50 1.58
CA GLY A 158 -11.99 7.61 1.33
C GLY A 158 -12.81 6.41 1.81
N GLY A 159 -12.18 5.33 2.31
CA GLY A 159 -12.86 4.16 2.87
C GLY A 159 -13.67 3.36 1.85
N THR A 160 -13.13 3.16 0.64
CA THR A 160 -13.83 2.34 -0.38
C THR A 160 -14.01 0.92 0.12
N ARG A 161 -15.26 0.46 0.23
CA ARG A 161 -15.60 -0.91 0.64
C ARG A 161 -15.04 -1.95 -0.34
N GLY A 162 -14.78 -3.13 0.18
CA GLY A 162 -14.17 -4.22 -0.58
C GLY A 162 -12.64 -4.16 -0.67
N GLN A 163 -11.98 -3.19 -0.03
CA GLN A 163 -10.53 -3.20 0.17
C GLN A 163 -10.17 -3.97 1.45
N LEU A 164 -9.07 -4.73 1.42
CA LEU A 164 -8.65 -5.53 2.59
C LEU A 164 -8.55 -4.67 3.87
N PHE A 165 -7.81 -3.55 3.83
CA PHE A 165 -7.64 -2.70 5.00
C PHE A 165 -8.93 -2.00 5.44
N THR A 166 -9.81 -1.67 4.50
CA THR A 166 -11.11 -1.04 4.81
C THR A 166 -12.01 -2.02 5.55
N GLU A 167 -12.16 -3.24 5.03
CA GLU A 167 -12.97 -4.27 5.69
C GLU A 167 -12.41 -4.65 7.06
N ALA A 168 -11.08 -4.74 7.18
CA ALA A 168 -10.40 -4.99 8.46
C ALA A 168 -10.65 -3.85 9.47
N SER A 169 -10.51 -2.58 9.05
CA SER A 169 -10.78 -1.42 9.92
C SER A 169 -12.23 -1.41 10.40
N HIS A 170 -13.20 -1.68 9.54
CA HIS A 170 -14.61 -1.82 9.93
C HIS A 170 -14.87 -3.00 10.88
N SER A 171 -14.04 -4.04 10.81
CA SER A 171 -14.12 -5.20 11.71
C SER A 171 -13.40 -4.99 13.05
N GLY A 172 -12.80 -3.80 13.26
CA GLY A 172 -12.09 -3.43 14.48
C GLY A 172 -10.60 -3.79 14.48
N THR A 173 -10.06 -4.31 13.39
CA THR A 173 -8.63 -4.62 13.26
C THR A 173 -7.87 -3.40 12.74
N PRO A 174 -6.80 -2.94 13.44
CA PRO A 174 -5.90 -1.91 12.93
C PRO A 174 -5.33 -2.31 11.57
N ALA A 175 -5.65 -1.54 10.53
CA ALA A 175 -5.24 -1.87 9.16
C ALA A 175 -4.91 -0.61 8.35
N VAL A 176 -3.87 -0.70 7.54
CA VAL A 176 -3.41 0.36 6.65
C VAL A 176 -2.87 -0.20 5.34
N ILE A 177 -2.81 0.66 4.31
CA ILE A 177 -2.00 0.43 3.13
C ILE A 177 -0.72 1.26 3.23
N ILE A 178 0.42 0.69 2.81
CA ILE A 178 1.60 1.47 2.46
C ILE A 178 1.69 1.51 0.94
N GLU A 179 1.62 2.71 0.40
CA GLU A 179 1.79 2.97 -1.03
C GLU A 179 3.23 3.33 -1.32
N LEU A 180 3.85 2.64 -2.26
CA LEU A 180 5.25 2.79 -2.62
C LEU A 180 5.39 3.24 -4.08
N PRO A 181 6.40 4.05 -4.44
CA PRO A 181 6.70 4.27 -5.84
C PRO A 181 7.12 2.98 -6.54
N GLY A 182 6.85 2.89 -7.85
CA GLY A 182 7.11 1.70 -8.66
C GLY A 182 5.84 1.03 -9.19
N GLY A 183 5.96 -0.20 -9.62
CA GLY A 183 4.83 -1.00 -10.12
C GLY A 183 4.63 -0.95 -11.62
N SER A 184 3.36 -1.03 -12.03
CA SER A 184 2.95 -1.08 -13.44
C SER A 184 3.42 0.14 -14.28
N PRO A 185 3.62 -0.04 -15.61
CA PRO A 185 3.23 -1.22 -16.40
C PRO A 185 4.24 -2.37 -16.40
N ASP A 186 5.50 -2.13 -16.03
CA ASP A 186 6.59 -3.10 -16.24
C ASP A 186 7.04 -3.80 -14.93
N GLY A 187 6.27 -3.69 -13.85
CA GLY A 187 6.62 -4.26 -12.56
C GLY A 187 7.92 -3.67 -11.98
N VAL A 188 8.11 -2.35 -12.14
CA VAL A 188 9.32 -1.66 -11.69
C VAL A 188 9.42 -1.68 -10.18
N ILE A 189 10.61 -2.06 -9.66
CA ILE A 189 10.92 -2.01 -8.22
C ILE A 189 11.69 -0.73 -7.92
N HIS A 190 11.13 0.11 -7.03
CA HIS A 190 11.82 1.29 -6.53
C HIS A 190 12.66 0.92 -5.31
N ILE A 191 13.94 0.66 -5.51
CA ILE A 191 14.83 0.07 -4.50
C ILE A 191 14.93 0.90 -3.22
N GLU A 192 15.05 2.24 -3.32
CA GLU A 192 15.20 3.09 -2.13
C GLU A 192 13.91 3.13 -1.30
N ALA A 193 12.74 3.22 -1.94
CA ALA A 193 11.46 3.15 -1.24
C ALA A 193 11.26 1.76 -0.59
N ALA A 194 11.66 0.70 -1.29
CA ALA A 194 11.62 -0.65 -0.74
C ALA A 194 12.50 -0.81 0.50
N LYS A 195 13.71 -0.25 0.49
CA LYS A 195 14.60 -0.25 1.66
C LYS A 195 14.00 0.52 2.84
N GLN A 196 13.44 1.71 2.59
CA GLN A 196 12.79 2.52 3.61
C GLN A 196 11.57 1.79 4.21
N CYS A 197 10.69 1.26 3.37
CA CYS A 197 9.53 0.49 3.81
C CYS A 197 9.93 -0.75 4.60
N PHE A 198 10.91 -1.51 4.14
CA PHE A 198 11.44 -2.67 4.88
C PHE A 198 11.91 -2.27 6.29
N GLN A 199 12.64 -1.16 6.44
CA GLN A 199 13.06 -0.68 7.76
C GLN A 199 11.87 -0.21 8.60
N ALA A 200 10.86 0.42 8.00
CA ALA A 200 9.64 0.82 8.68
C ALA A 200 8.87 -0.39 9.25
N LEU A 201 8.76 -1.49 8.47
CA LEU A 201 8.13 -2.72 8.95
C LEU A 201 8.93 -3.38 10.08
N LEU A 202 10.26 -3.42 9.99
CA LEU A 202 11.09 -3.92 11.09
C LEU A 202 10.98 -3.04 12.34
N ASN A 203 10.85 -1.72 12.16
CA ASN A 203 10.64 -0.79 13.27
C ASN A 203 9.27 -1.00 13.93
N LEU A 204 8.20 -1.23 13.15
CA LEU A 204 6.90 -1.63 13.67
C LEU A 204 7.01 -2.89 14.55
N LEU A 205 7.72 -3.92 14.07
CA LEU A 205 7.93 -5.15 14.86
C LEU A 205 8.73 -4.90 16.14
N ARG A 206 9.67 -3.93 16.16
CA ARG A 206 10.38 -3.51 17.37
C ARG A 206 9.48 -2.75 18.34
N LEU A 207 8.65 -1.82 17.84
CA LEU A 207 7.65 -1.10 18.66
C LEU A 207 6.66 -2.07 19.32
N LEU A 208 6.34 -3.18 18.66
CA LEU A 208 5.54 -4.27 19.20
C LEU A 208 6.36 -5.25 20.07
N GLU A 209 7.65 -4.96 20.32
CA GLU A 209 8.60 -5.81 21.08
C GLU A 209 8.74 -7.22 20.50
N MET A 210 8.47 -7.40 19.21
CA MET A 210 8.59 -8.68 18.51
C MET A 210 10.00 -8.95 18.00
N LEU A 211 10.81 -7.90 17.80
CA LEU A 211 12.22 -8.00 17.40
C LEU A 211 13.14 -7.32 18.40
N PRO A 212 14.39 -7.80 18.54
CA PRO A 212 15.39 -7.12 19.35
C PRO A 212 15.84 -5.81 18.72
N GLY A 213 16.41 -4.92 19.54
CA GLY A 213 16.96 -3.64 19.13
C GLY A 213 16.08 -2.47 19.55
N GLU A 214 16.64 -1.28 19.43
CA GLU A 214 15.95 -0.04 19.77
C GLU A 214 14.93 0.32 18.69
N ALA A 215 13.71 0.63 19.11
CA ALA A 215 12.66 1.12 18.24
C ALA A 215 12.77 2.65 18.08
N ARG A 216 12.64 3.15 16.84
CA ARG A 216 12.46 4.58 16.61
C ARG A 216 11.02 4.95 16.89
N LYS A 217 10.79 6.12 17.49
CA LYS A 217 9.46 6.72 17.56
C LYS A 217 9.21 7.48 16.26
N PRO A 218 8.29 7.02 15.39
CA PRO A 218 7.97 7.76 14.18
C PRO A 218 7.21 9.05 14.50
N GLU A 219 7.34 10.04 13.61
CA GLU A 219 6.62 11.30 13.68
C GLU A 219 6.03 11.63 12.29
N PRO A 220 5.06 10.84 11.80
CA PRO A 220 4.45 11.08 10.50
C PRO A 220 3.59 12.33 10.53
N THR A 221 3.52 13.01 9.39
CA THR A 221 2.59 14.12 9.19
C THR A 221 1.29 13.60 8.59
N PHE A 222 0.16 14.03 9.15
CA PHE A 222 -1.17 13.65 8.69
C PHE A 222 -1.69 14.66 7.67
N TYR A 223 -2.32 14.12 6.63
CA TYR A 223 -2.89 14.87 5.51
C TYR A 223 -4.30 14.38 5.22
N GLY A 224 -5.16 15.25 4.76
CA GLY A 224 -6.50 14.94 4.29
C GLY A 224 -6.50 14.01 3.07
N LYS A 225 -7.66 13.88 2.43
CA LYS A 225 -7.83 13.01 1.25
C LYS A 225 -7.03 13.52 0.05
N LEU A 226 -6.58 12.59 -0.79
CA LEU A 226 -5.92 12.92 -2.04
C LEU A 226 -6.88 13.60 -3.02
N GLU A 227 -6.44 14.72 -3.57
CA GLU A 227 -7.12 15.45 -4.62
C GLU A 227 -6.31 15.44 -5.92
N PRO A 228 -6.91 15.07 -7.06
CA PRO A 228 -6.21 15.11 -8.34
C PRO A 228 -6.18 16.53 -8.90
N LEU A 229 -5.00 17.04 -9.22
CA LEU A 229 -4.85 18.20 -10.08
C LEU A 229 -4.90 17.74 -11.53
N ARG A 230 -5.86 18.25 -12.29
CA ARG A 230 -6.10 17.86 -13.68
C ARG A 230 -5.69 18.95 -14.66
N ALA A 231 -5.27 18.53 -15.85
CA ALA A 231 -4.93 19.45 -16.93
C ALA A 231 -6.18 20.24 -17.38
N PRO A 232 -6.17 21.58 -17.33
CA PRO A 232 -7.28 22.41 -17.81
C PRO A 232 -7.43 22.41 -19.34
N GLY A 233 -6.40 21.96 -20.07
CA GLY A 233 -6.34 21.88 -21.53
C GLY A 233 -5.24 20.93 -21.99
N ASP A 234 -5.06 20.85 -23.30
CA ASP A 234 -3.99 20.10 -23.93
C ASP A 234 -2.68 20.88 -23.92
N GLY A 235 -1.54 20.21 -23.79
CA GLY A 235 -0.24 20.87 -23.86
C GLY A 235 0.90 20.10 -23.23
N VAL A 236 2.08 20.70 -23.22
CA VAL A 236 3.25 20.16 -22.52
C VAL A 236 3.18 20.59 -21.06
N PHE A 237 3.20 19.63 -20.16
CA PHE A 237 3.33 19.84 -18.72
C PHE A 237 4.80 19.75 -18.30
N LEU A 238 5.27 20.77 -17.60
CA LEU A 238 6.62 20.84 -17.01
C LEU A 238 6.48 21.02 -15.50
N PRO A 239 6.73 19.97 -14.68
CA PRO A 239 6.67 20.09 -13.23
C PRO A 239 7.85 20.90 -12.67
N VAL A 240 7.63 21.60 -11.57
CA VAL A 240 8.69 22.29 -10.80
C VAL A 240 8.84 21.73 -9.38
N VAL A 241 7.85 20.98 -8.88
CA VAL A 241 7.92 20.27 -7.61
C VAL A 241 8.19 18.78 -7.82
N LYS A 242 8.74 18.12 -6.80
CA LYS A 242 8.99 16.68 -6.80
C LYS A 242 7.90 15.94 -6.02
N PRO A 243 7.64 14.65 -6.31
CA PRO A 243 6.82 13.81 -5.46
C PRO A 243 7.31 13.81 -4.01
N GLY A 244 6.39 13.91 -3.06
CA GLY A 244 6.69 13.99 -1.63
C GLY A 244 7.08 15.39 -1.12
N SER A 245 7.10 16.41 -1.97
CA SER A 245 7.39 17.78 -1.53
C SER A 245 6.21 18.40 -0.77
N PRO A 246 6.44 19.13 0.34
CA PRO A 246 5.46 20.03 0.89
C PRO A 246 5.14 21.11 -0.13
N ILE A 247 3.91 21.61 -0.12
CA ILE A 247 3.41 22.67 -0.99
C ILE A 247 2.65 23.70 -0.16
N ASN A 248 2.76 24.98 -0.54
CA ASN A 248 1.95 26.04 0.04
C ASN A 248 0.82 26.42 -0.96
N LYS A 249 -0.27 26.93 -0.43
CA LYS A 249 -1.36 27.44 -1.25
C LYS A 249 -0.81 28.46 -2.28
N ASP A 250 -1.31 28.37 -3.52
CA ASP A 250 -0.91 29.18 -4.68
C ASP A 250 0.55 28.98 -5.15
N GLU A 251 1.31 28.07 -4.53
CA GLU A 251 2.64 27.68 -5.00
C GLU A 251 2.56 26.97 -6.34
N MET A 252 3.50 27.25 -7.25
CA MET A 252 3.54 26.65 -8.57
C MET A 252 3.97 25.18 -8.50
N ILE A 253 3.12 24.27 -8.91
CA ILE A 253 3.39 22.84 -9.09
C ILE A 253 4.09 22.57 -10.43
N GLY A 254 3.74 23.34 -11.45
CA GLY A 254 4.30 23.21 -12.81
C GLY A 254 3.67 24.18 -13.80
N MET A 255 4.09 24.06 -15.04
CA MET A 255 3.54 24.83 -16.16
C MET A 255 2.85 23.90 -17.17
N LEU A 256 1.66 24.24 -17.61
CA LEU A 256 1.01 23.62 -18.77
C LEU A 256 1.01 24.63 -19.94
N GLY A 257 1.94 24.44 -20.88
CA GLY A 257 2.23 25.48 -21.87
C GLY A 257 2.66 26.78 -21.16
N ASN A 258 1.88 27.86 -21.34
CA ASN A 258 2.13 29.13 -20.66
C ASN A 258 1.24 29.38 -19.44
N GLN A 259 0.46 28.38 -18.99
CA GLN A 259 -0.43 28.51 -17.85
C GLN A 259 0.19 27.85 -16.61
N PRO A 260 0.32 28.57 -15.46
CA PRO A 260 0.76 27.96 -14.22
C PRO A 260 -0.30 27.01 -13.68
N VAL A 261 0.14 25.87 -13.18
CA VAL A 261 -0.63 24.94 -12.36
C VAL A 261 -0.18 25.15 -10.93
N VAL A 262 -1.10 25.56 -10.06
CA VAL A 262 -0.79 25.95 -8.68
C VAL A 262 -1.45 25.02 -7.67
N ALA A 263 -0.90 24.99 -6.47
CA ALA A 263 -1.43 24.24 -5.33
C ALA A 263 -2.73 24.91 -4.81
N PRO A 264 -3.80 24.15 -4.58
CA PRO A 264 -5.07 24.70 -4.08
C PRO A 264 -5.04 25.03 -2.58
N PHE A 265 -4.11 24.46 -1.82
CA PHE A 265 -3.98 24.57 -0.37
C PHE A 265 -2.55 24.28 0.10
N ASP A 266 -2.28 24.54 1.40
CA ASP A 266 -1.07 24.08 2.08
C ASP A 266 -1.14 22.55 2.30
N GLY A 267 -0.10 21.80 1.92
CA GLY A 267 -0.16 20.36 2.02
C GLY A 267 1.07 19.64 1.47
N ILE A 268 0.83 18.55 0.74
CA ILE A 268 1.88 17.73 0.12
C ILE A 268 1.50 17.33 -1.31
N ALA A 269 2.48 17.32 -2.21
CA ALA A 269 2.34 16.75 -3.55
C ALA A 269 2.83 15.29 -3.53
N ILE A 270 1.93 14.34 -3.35
CA ILE A 270 2.24 12.91 -3.23
C ILE A 270 2.72 12.31 -4.54
N ALA A 271 2.09 12.65 -5.64
CA ALA A 271 2.49 12.22 -6.97
C ALA A 271 2.51 13.42 -7.93
N VAL A 272 3.53 13.46 -8.78
CA VAL A 272 3.69 14.54 -9.76
C VAL A 272 4.09 13.92 -11.10
N ARG A 273 3.30 14.19 -12.12
CA ARG A 273 3.58 13.74 -13.49
C ARG A 273 4.90 14.31 -13.98
N PRO A 274 5.79 13.51 -14.58
CA PRO A 274 7.00 14.02 -15.20
C PRO A 274 6.67 14.91 -16.44
N ALA A 275 7.66 15.64 -16.92
CA ALA A 275 7.55 16.42 -18.14
C ALA A 275 6.99 15.56 -19.28
N SER A 276 5.83 15.94 -19.80
CA SER A 276 5.12 15.16 -20.81
C SER A 276 4.05 15.98 -21.52
N TYR A 277 3.68 15.56 -22.72
CA TYR A 277 2.45 16.06 -23.35
C TYR A 277 1.23 15.44 -22.66
N VAL A 278 0.24 16.25 -22.36
CA VAL A 278 -1.01 15.81 -21.71
C VAL A 278 -2.22 16.33 -22.46
N PHE A 279 -3.32 15.61 -22.34
CA PHE A 279 -4.64 16.03 -22.82
C PHE A 279 -5.48 16.57 -21.66
N LYS A 280 -6.47 17.38 -21.98
CA LYS A 280 -7.43 17.91 -21.00
C LYS A 280 -7.95 16.81 -20.06
N GLU A 281 -8.17 17.14 -18.79
CA GLU A 281 -8.60 16.25 -17.72
C GLU A 281 -7.57 15.18 -17.30
N ARG A 282 -6.42 15.09 -17.93
CA ARG A 282 -5.35 14.17 -17.50
C ARG A 282 -4.77 14.63 -16.16
N GLY A 283 -4.53 13.67 -15.24
CA GLY A 283 -3.90 13.96 -13.94
C GLY A 283 -2.48 14.52 -14.11
N LEU A 284 -2.21 15.65 -13.46
CA LEU A 284 -0.90 16.30 -13.40
C LEU A 284 -0.20 16.01 -12.07
N ALA A 285 -0.93 16.03 -10.97
CA ALA A 285 -0.45 15.70 -9.65
C ALA A 285 -1.59 15.12 -8.79
N HIS A 286 -1.23 14.42 -7.71
CA HIS A 286 -2.11 14.14 -6.59
C HIS A 286 -1.57 14.89 -5.36
N VAL A 287 -2.39 15.73 -4.79
CA VAL A 287 -2.06 16.57 -3.63
C VAL A 287 -2.99 16.26 -2.47
N ALA A 288 -2.54 16.51 -1.24
CA ALA A 288 -3.38 16.36 -0.06
C ALA A 288 -3.18 17.55 0.88
N PRO A 289 -4.27 18.11 1.47
CA PRO A 289 -4.16 19.20 2.41
C PRO A 289 -3.52 18.73 3.71
N ARG A 290 -2.72 19.58 4.34
CA ARG A 290 -2.20 19.34 5.69
C ARG A 290 -3.35 19.40 6.68
N VAL A 291 -3.40 18.44 7.60
CA VAL A 291 -4.32 18.47 8.75
C VAL A 291 -3.56 19.01 9.95
N GLU A 292 -4.20 19.91 10.71
CA GLU A 292 -3.62 20.52 11.92
C GLU A 292 -3.42 19.50 13.06
#